data_572800e2801756877ef84b6c256e4dcc
#
_entry.id   572800e2801756877ef84b6c256e4dcc
#
_cell.length_a   1.000
_cell.length_b   1.000
_cell.length_c   1.000
_cell.angle_alpha   90.00
_cell.angle_beta   90.00
_cell.angle_gamma   90.00
#
_symmetry.space_group_name_H-M   'P 1'
#
loop_
_entity.id
_entity.type
_entity.pdbx_description
1 polymer ?
#
loop_
_entity_poly.entity_id
_entity_poly.type
_entity_poly.pdbx_seq_one_letter_code
_entity_poly.pdbx_strand_id
1 'polypeptide(L)'
;MTCDNPSVWKAKMLLTCKIALISALGVILAALSANTYADDMVVNAKNSLEWNRKEAFYHAIGNAEAIQGKQKIRAESLKAFYDPETVERTITRIVADGNASFADENHNGSGQKLDYDARKETYVLNGPAAVISGPDGSGAAEKTIIFKRAAQIVELVKDAEIKLKDGRHLSGQEITIYHDETNNILRIAAAGNVTITQADGSKATANKADYNRAADSALLTGNVIVKDRETELAGDRAEVDFATGISKMLSDKSGGRVSGRFTRLKE
;
A
#
# COMPACT_ATOMS: atom_id res chain seq x y z
N MET A 1 -82.75 9.11 -24.62
CA MET A 1 -82.82 8.13 -25.74
C MET A 1 -81.46 8.07 -26.32
N THR A 2 -80.84 7.00 -26.02
CA THR A 2 -80.08 6.08 -26.81
C THR A 2 -78.77 6.59 -27.38
N CYS A 3 -77.71 6.09 -26.87
CA CYS A 3 -76.88 5.05 -27.48
C CYS A 3 -76.04 5.60 -28.64
N ASP A 4 -74.82 5.37 -28.89
CA ASP A 4 -73.90 4.30 -28.52
C ASP A 4 -72.45 4.73 -28.84
N ASN A 5 -71.56 4.20 -28.12
CA ASN A 5 -70.19 3.98 -28.53
C ASN A 5 -70.15 2.90 -29.62
N PRO A 6 -69.18 2.59 -30.43
CA PRO A 6 -67.77 2.59 -30.13
C PRO A 6 -66.75 2.74 -31.29
N SER A 7 -65.49 2.69 -30.90
CA SER A 7 -64.41 1.94 -31.53
C SER A 7 -63.68 2.44 -32.75
N VAL A 8 -62.37 2.63 -32.50
CA VAL A 8 -61.23 1.93 -33.13
C VAL A 8 -61.10 2.05 -34.67
N TRP A 9 -59.98 2.48 -35.12
CA TRP A 9 -59.12 1.86 -36.13
C TRP A 9 -58.23 2.86 -36.89
N LYS A 10 -56.94 2.66 -36.70
CA LYS A 10 -55.85 2.56 -37.68
C LYS A 10 -55.49 3.73 -38.61
N ALA A 11 -54.27 4.16 -38.34
CA ALA A 11 -53.10 4.25 -39.22
C ALA A 11 -53.26 4.65 -40.66
N LYS A 12 -52.54 5.69 -41.06
CA LYS A 12 -51.56 5.70 -42.17
C LYS A 12 -50.96 7.11 -42.31
N MET A 13 -49.69 7.18 -42.03
CA MET A 13 -48.59 7.51 -42.93
C MET A 13 -48.92 8.38 -44.13
N LEU A 14 -48.46 9.61 -44.18
CA LEU A 14 -47.93 10.24 -45.38
C LEU A 14 -46.99 11.42 -45.05
N LEU A 15 -45.84 11.27 -45.54
CA LEU A 15 -44.71 12.09 -45.80
C LEU A 15 -45.10 13.49 -46.31
N THR A 16 -44.64 14.58 -45.67
CA THR A 16 -44.31 15.81 -46.39
C THR A 16 -43.16 16.53 -45.65
N CYS A 17 -42.11 16.64 -46.40
CA CYS A 17 -40.90 17.41 -46.18
C CYS A 17 -41.20 18.89 -45.91
N LYS A 18 -40.73 19.47 -44.79
CA LYS A 18 -40.45 20.90 -44.70
C LYS A 18 -39.14 21.12 -43.96
N ILE A 19 -38.19 21.57 -44.70
CA ILE A 19 -36.91 22.16 -44.28
C ILE A 19 -37.18 23.35 -43.37
N ALA A 20 -36.69 23.28 -42.15
CA ALA A 20 -36.58 24.44 -41.30
C ALA A 20 -35.24 24.39 -40.56
N LEU A 21 -34.44 25.35 -40.85
CA LEU A 21 -33.19 25.82 -40.24
C LEU A 21 -32.88 25.21 -38.85
N ILE A 22 -31.86 24.43 -38.83
CA ILE A 22 -31.17 24.03 -37.61
C ILE A 22 -30.16 25.11 -37.28
N SER A 23 -30.48 25.89 -36.27
CA SER A 23 -29.51 26.71 -35.57
C SER A 23 -28.52 25.76 -34.86
N ALA A 24 -27.33 25.65 -35.42
CA ALA A 24 -26.21 24.94 -34.81
C ALA A 24 -25.80 25.69 -33.53
N LEU A 25 -26.37 25.28 -32.38
CA LEU A 25 -25.82 25.61 -31.08
C LEU A 25 -24.66 24.64 -30.85
N GLY A 26 -23.49 25.03 -31.30
CA GLY A 26 -22.26 24.36 -31.01
C GLY A 26 -22.00 24.40 -29.51
N VAL A 27 -22.29 23.31 -28.83
CA VAL A 27 -21.74 23.04 -27.50
C VAL A 27 -20.24 22.84 -27.70
N ILE A 28 -19.48 23.91 -27.56
CA ILE A 28 -18.04 23.86 -27.34
C ILE A 28 -17.89 23.22 -25.96
N LEU A 29 -17.73 21.90 -25.94
CA LEU A 29 -17.16 21.19 -24.80
C LEU A 29 -15.73 21.66 -24.71
N ALA A 30 -15.50 22.80 -24.03
CA ALA A 30 -14.17 23.14 -23.58
C ALA A 30 -13.77 22.03 -22.62
N ALA A 31 -13.01 21.04 -23.13
CA ALA A 31 -12.21 20.20 -22.31
C ALA A 31 -11.33 21.14 -21.51
N LEU A 32 -11.73 21.45 -20.30
CA LEU A 32 -10.87 21.98 -19.25
C LEU A 32 -9.85 20.87 -19.02
N SER A 33 -8.79 20.88 -19.82
CA SER A 33 -7.54 20.23 -19.45
C SER A 33 -7.15 20.90 -18.15
N ALA A 34 -7.47 20.27 -17.04
CA ALA A 34 -6.85 20.59 -15.77
C ALA A 34 -5.36 20.35 -16.01
N ASN A 35 -4.64 21.41 -16.36
CA ASN A 35 -3.20 21.42 -16.24
C ASN A 35 -2.95 21.24 -14.75
N THR A 36 -2.72 20.01 -14.33
CA THR A 36 -2.10 19.72 -13.05
C THR A 36 -0.67 20.22 -13.17
N TYR A 37 -0.48 21.52 -12.90
CA TYR A 37 0.86 22.01 -12.62
C TYR A 37 1.33 21.17 -11.44
N ALA A 38 2.43 20.45 -11.64
CA ALA A 38 3.12 19.82 -10.51
C ALA A 38 3.47 20.97 -9.56
N ASP A 39 3.09 20.83 -8.28
CA ASP A 39 3.44 21.83 -7.28
C ASP A 39 4.95 22.04 -7.27
N ASP A 40 5.37 23.30 -7.14
CA ASP A 40 6.79 23.65 -7.03
C ASP A 40 7.40 22.92 -5.83
N MET A 41 8.62 22.41 -6.01
CA MET A 41 9.38 21.86 -4.90
C MET A 41 10.07 22.97 -4.13
N VAL A 42 9.77 23.10 -2.85
CA VAL A 42 10.43 24.03 -1.92
C VAL A 42 11.44 23.26 -1.08
N VAL A 43 12.69 23.75 -1.06
CA VAL A 43 13.77 23.16 -0.22
C VAL A 43 14.22 24.19 0.79
N ASN A 44 14.20 23.80 2.07
CA ASN A 44 14.63 24.61 3.21
C ASN A 44 15.80 23.93 3.95
N ALA A 45 16.69 24.72 4.53
CA ALA A 45 17.76 24.22 5.39
C ALA A 45 18.17 25.28 6.43
N LYS A 46 18.64 24.83 7.59
CA LYS A 46 19.08 25.73 8.67
C LYS A 46 20.48 26.30 8.42
N ASN A 47 21.39 25.49 7.86
CA ASN A 47 22.80 25.86 7.79
C ASN A 47 23.20 26.36 6.40
N SER A 48 22.94 25.60 5.34
CA SER A 48 23.30 25.99 3.98
C SER A 48 22.41 25.35 2.93
N LEU A 49 22.26 26.04 1.80
CA LEU A 49 21.67 25.54 0.57
C LEU A 49 22.64 25.82 -0.58
N GLU A 50 23.18 24.76 -1.18
CA GLU A 50 24.09 24.82 -2.33
C GLU A 50 23.33 24.45 -3.60
N TRP A 51 23.61 25.13 -4.69
CA TRP A 51 23.21 24.75 -6.02
C TRP A 51 24.41 24.37 -6.88
N ASN A 52 24.61 23.10 -7.12
CA ASN A 52 25.67 22.59 -7.97
C ASN A 52 25.17 22.37 -9.40
N ARG A 53 25.41 23.34 -10.26
CA ARG A 53 24.95 23.30 -11.64
C ARG A 53 25.69 22.26 -12.49
N LYS A 54 26.95 21.99 -12.17
CA LYS A 54 27.80 21.06 -12.91
C LYS A 54 27.33 19.62 -12.72
N GLU A 55 26.95 19.28 -11.49
CA GLU A 55 26.49 17.95 -11.12
C GLU A 55 24.95 17.85 -11.01
N ALA A 56 24.25 18.92 -11.36
CA ALA A 56 22.78 19.01 -11.43
C ALA A 56 22.07 18.59 -10.13
N PHE A 57 22.46 19.16 -8.98
CA PHE A 57 21.76 18.94 -7.73
C PHE A 57 21.68 20.20 -6.86
N TYR A 58 20.70 20.18 -5.95
CA TYR A 58 20.62 21.06 -4.78
C TYR A 58 21.04 20.28 -3.55
N HIS A 59 21.82 20.87 -2.65
CA HIS A 59 22.26 20.26 -1.40
C HIS A 59 21.90 21.16 -0.22
N ALA A 60 21.03 20.67 0.62
CA ALA A 60 20.55 21.33 1.83
C ALA A 60 21.14 20.66 3.07
N ILE A 61 21.69 21.44 3.99
CA ILE A 61 22.37 20.95 5.20
C ILE A 61 21.77 21.61 6.45
N GLY A 62 21.50 20.81 7.45
CA GLY A 62 20.97 21.22 8.76
C GLY A 62 19.44 21.26 8.78
N ASN A 63 18.82 20.24 9.36
CA ASN A 63 17.36 20.07 9.40
C ASN A 63 16.72 20.37 8.03
N ALA A 64 17.29 19.76 7.00
CA ALA A 64 16.86 19.96 5.62
C ALA A 64 15.44 19.42 5.41
N GLU A 65 14.64 20.16 4.66
CA GLU A 65 13.28 19.81 4.32
C GLU A 65 13.02 20.08 2.83
N ALA A 66 12.43 19.10 2.12
CA ALA A 66 11.89 19.27 0.78
C ALA A 66 10.38 19.03 0.82
N ILE A 67 9.62 19.95 0.22
CA ILE A 67 8.16 19.92 0.18
C ILE A 67 7.72 20.05 -1.27
N GLN A 68 6.83 19.15 -1.71
CA GLN A 68 6.15 19.24 -2.99
C GLN A 68 4.67 18.83 -2.80
N GLY A 69 3.78 19.79 -2.87
CA GLY A 69 2.37 19.58 -2.54
C GLY A 69 2.21 19.05 -1.11
N LYS A 70 1.64 17.85 -0.99
CA LYS A 70 1.45 17.17 0.30
C LYS A 70 2.62 16.25 0.68
N GLN A 71 3.57 16.07 -0.19
CA GLN A 71 4.76 15.25 0.07
C GLN A 71 5.82 16.07 0.77
N LYS A 72 6.44 15.47 1.78
CA LYS A 72 7.49 16.10 2.59
C LYS A 72 8.59 15.11 2.89
N ILE A 73 9.85 15.51 2.68
CA ILE A 73 11.03 14.75 3.07
C ILE A 73 11.88 15.61 4.00
N ARG A 74 12.35 15.03 5.08
CA ARG A 74 13.24 15.68 6.08
C ARG A 74 14.44 14.83 6.38
N ALA A 75 15.60 15.48 6.66
CA ALA A 75 16.82 14.83 7.11
C ALA A 75 17.81 15.88 7.68
N GLU A 76 18.93 15.41 8.19
CA GLU A 76 20.04 16.31 8.53
C GLU A 76 20.69 16.90 7.28
N SER A 77 20.79 16.10 6.21
CA SER A 77 21.29 16.48 4.89
C SER A 77 20.41 15.93 3.78
N LEU A 78 20.14 16.74 2.76
CA LEU A 78 19.28 16.38 1.64
C LEU A 78 19.93 16.82 0.33
N LYS A 79 20.09 15.87 -0.63
CA LYS A 79 20.48 16.17 -2.02
C LYS A 79 19.32 15.88 -2.94
N ALA A 80 18.87 16.88 -3.68
CA ALA A 80 17.83 16.77 -4.71
C ALA A 80 18.46 16.90 -6.09
N PHE A 81 18.51 15.82 -6.83
CA PHE A 81 19.04 15.77 -8.20
C PHE A 81 17.92 16.12 -9.19
N TYR A 82 18.26 16.93 -10.18
CA TYR A 82 17.33 17.33 -11.21
C TYR A 82 17.85 16.94 -12.61
N ASP A 83 16.93 16.90 -13.58
CA ASP A 83 17.28 16.73 -14.98
C ASP A 83 17.72 18.07 -15.55
N PRO A 84 19.01 18.26 -15.94
CA PRO A 84 19.52 19.52 -16.46
C PRO A 84 18.98 19.86 -17.87
N GLU A 85 18.43 18.87 -18.58
CA GLU A 85 17.92 19.05 -19.94
C GLU A 85 16.46 19.52 -19.96
N THR A 86 15.74 19.43 -18.84
CA THR A 86 14.39 19.98 -18.71
C THR A 86 14.42 21.46 -18.33
N VAL A 87 13.53 22.25 -18.93
CA VAL A 87 13.44 23.70 -18.64
C VAL A 87 13.09 23.92 -17.17
N GLU A 88 12.16 23.09 -16.63
CA GLU A 88 11.67 23.13 -15.26
C GLU A 88 12.64 22.52 -14.24
N ARG A 89 13.75 21.92 -14.70
CA ARG A 89 14.69 21.17 -13.84
C ARG A 89 13.98 20.18 -12.93
N THR A 90 13.20 19.31 -13.55
CA THR A 90 12.40 18.29 -12.86
C THR A 90 13.28 17.46 -11.93
N ILE A 91 12.87 17.36 -10.66
CA ILE A 91 13.58 16.51 -9.68
C ILE A 91 13.42 15.04 -10.07
N THR A 92 14.54 14.34 -10.16
CA THR A 92 14.58 12.92 -10.54
C THR A 92 14.87 12.00 -9.37
N ARG A 93 15.61 12.49 -8.36
CA ARG A 93 16.00 11.71 -7.18
C ARG A 93 16.24 12.61 -5.98
N ILE A 94 15.88 12.13 -4.79
CA ILE A 94 16.22 12.78 -3.52
C ILE A 94 16.96 11.77 -2.65
N VAL A 95 18.12 12.15 -2.14
CA VAL A 95 18.87 11.37 -1.15
C VAL A 95 18.91 12.18 0.14
N ALA A 96 18.33 11.62 1.19
CA ALA A 96 18.27 12.20 2.53
C ALA A 96 19.05 11.34 3.51
N ASP A 97 19.93 11.96 4.28
CA ASP A 97 20.86 11.31 5.21
C ASP A 97 20.76 11.93 6.61
N GLY A 98 20.78 11.08 7.63
CA GLY A 98 20.63 11.48 9.02
C GLY A 98 19.17 11.69 9.44
N ASN A 99 18.61 10.75 10.21
CA ASN A 99 17.24 10.80 10.71
C ASN A 99 16.22 11.12 9.59
N ALA A 100 16.38 10.45 8.46
CA ALA A 100 15.57 10.70 7.29
C ALA A 100 14.12 10.27 7.48
N SER A 101 13.18 11.07 7.00
CA SER A 101 11.76 10.77 7.05
C SER A 101 11.03 11.28 5.80
N PHE A 102 9.96 10.62 5.46
CA PHE A 102 8.99 11.13 4.49
C PHE A 102 7.58 11.12 5.09
N ALA A 103 6.73 11.97 4.56
CA ALA A 103 5.30 11.96 4.83
C ALA A 103 4.54 12.38 3.57
N ASP A 104 3.40 11.74 3.31
CA ASP A 104 2.38 12.16 2.36
C ASP A 104 1.01 12.18 3.06
N GLU A 105 -0.10 12.22 2.30
CA GLU A 105 -1.45 12.25 2.89
C GLU A 105 -1.78 11.03 3.75
N ASN A 106 -1.31 9.86 3.37
CA ASN A 106 -1.74 8.57 3.92
C ASN A 106 -0.62 7.80 4.60
N HIS A 107 0.65 8.11 4.24
CA HIS A 107 1.80 7.36 4.72
C HIS A 107 2.85 8.29 5.31
N ASN A 108 3.56 7.77 6.28
CA ASN A 108 4.81 8.34 6.75
C ASN A 108 5.81 7.22 7.03
N GLY A 109 7.08 7.55 6.93
CA GLY A 109 8.13 6.60 7.21
C GLY A 109 9.41 7.30 7.64
N SER A 110 10.25 6.59 8.37
CA SER A 110 11.55 7.10 8.81
C SER A 110 12.61 6.00 8.86
N GLY A 111 13.86 6.42 8.80
CA GLY A 111 15.05 5.57 8.87
C GLY A 111 16.30 6.42 8.98
N GLN A 112 17.47 5.79 8.95
CA GLN A 112 18.75 6.52 8.95
C GLN A 112 18.94 7.28 7.64
N LYS A 113 18.56 6.65 6.52
CA LYS A 113 18.63 7.22 5.16
C LYS A 113 17.34 6.98 4.40
N LEU A 114 17.03 7.90 3.51
CA LEU A 114 15.98 7.76 2.52
C LEU A 114 16.56 8.04 1.12
N ASP A 115 16.25 7.18 0.18
CA ASP A 115 16.48 7.37 -1.26
C ASP A 115 15.12 7.35 -1.96
N TYR A 116 14.74 8.46 -2.57
CA TYR A 116 13.52 8.60 -3.33
C TYR A 116 13.81 8.74 -4.82
N ASP A 117 13.34 7.80 -5.63
CA ASP A 117 13.36 7.86 -7.10
C ASP A 117 12.01 8.39 -7.58
N ALA A 118 11.99 9.63 -8.08
CA ALA A 118 10.77 10.30 -8.50
C ALA A 118 10.14 9.67 -9.76
N ARG A 119 10.96 9.10 -10.66
CA ARG A 119 10.46 8.46 -11.89
C ARG A 119 9.75 7.15 -11.62
N LYS A 120 10.18 6.43 -10.58
CA LYS A 120 9.59 5.14 -10.16
C LYS A 120 8.61 5.30 -9.00
N GLU A 121 8.49 6.51 -8.45
CA GLU A 121 7.75 6.78 -7.21
C GLU A 121 8.11 5.77 -6.11
N THR A 122 9.42 5.54 -5.93
CA THR A 122 9.93 4.54 -5.01
C THR A 122 10.71 5.19 -3.89
N TYR A 123 10.33 4.89 -2.64
CA TYR A 123 11.04 5.29 -1.43
C TYR A 123 11.78 4.08 -0.88
N VAL A 124 13.06 4.24 -0.59
CA VAL A 124 13.90 3.22 0.06
C VAL A 124 14.40 3.79 1.39
N LEU A 125 13.83 3.31 2.47
CA LEU A 125 14.26 3.62 3.83
C LEU A 125 15.29 2.60 4.28
N ASN A 126 16.46 3.04 4.67
CA ASN A 126 17.56 2.20 5.12
C ASN A 126 17.97 2.53 6.56
N GLY A 127 18.52 1.51 7.24
CA GLY A 127 19.15 1.65 8.54
C GLY A 127 18.38 0.96 9.67
N PRO A 128 19.00 0.88 10.84
CA PRO A 128 18.37 0.18 11.96
C PRO A 128 17.05 0.84 12.31
N ALA A 129 16.04 -0.02 12.55
CA ALA A 129 14.68 0.42 12.92
C ALA A 129 14.00 1.34 11.88
N ALA A 130 14.11 1.02 10.60
CA ALA A 130 13.26 1.67 9.60
C ALA A 130 11.78 1.36 9.89
N VAL A 131 10.93 2.38 9.81
CA VAL A 131 9.49 2.25 10.07
C VAL A 131 8.68 2.90 8.96
N ILE A 132 7.48 2.38 8.74
CA ILE A 132 6.46 2.96 7.86
C ILE A 132 5.10 2.84 8.54
N SER A 133 4.24 3.83 8.35
CA SER A 133 2.86 3.80 8.85
C SER A 133 1.91 4.21 7.74
N GLY A 134 0.75 3.62 7.75
CA GLY A 134 -0.34 3.86 6.81
C GLY A 134 -1.72 3.71 7.45
N PRO A 135 -2.79 3.75 6.64
CA PRO A 135 -4.16 3.71 7.14
C PRO A 135 -4.49 2.45 7.94
N ASP A 136 -3.93 1.30 7.58
CA ASP A 136 -4.27 -0.01 8.17
C ASP A 136 -3.34 -0.45 9.31
N GLY A 137 -2.22 0.27 9.53
CA GLY A 137 -1.26 -0.10 10.57
C GLY A 137 0.13 0.46 10.36
N SER A 138 1.11 -0.20 10.95
CA SER A 138 2.52 0.16 10.84
C SER A 138 3.39 -1.06 10.56
N GLY A 139 4.52 -0.82 9.90
CA GLY A 139 5.55 -1.82 9.63
C GLY A 139 6.92 -1.33 10.08
N ALA A 140 7.77 -2.26 10.48
CA ALA A 140 9.16 -2.02 10.83
C ALA A 140 10.06 -3.09 10.22
N ALA A 141 11.31 -2.73 9.92
CA ALA A 141 12.33 -3.65 9.46
C ALA A 141 13.72 -3.23 9.96
N GLU A 142 14.59 -4.20 10.25
CA GLU A 142 15.95 -3.89 10.70
C GLU A 142 16.79 -3.27 9.59
N LYS A 143 16.65 -3.75 8.34
CA LYS A 143 17.54 -3.34 7.25
C LYS A 143 16.92 -2.31 6.30
N THR A 144 15.81 -2.64 5.69
CA THR A 144 15.27 -1.82 4.59
C THR A 144 13.76 -1.95 4.49
N ILE A 145 13.11 -0.83 4.23
CA ILE A 145 11.71 -0.78 3.76
C ILE A 145 11.72 -0.14 2.38
N ILE A 146 11.08 -0.79 1.41
CA ILE A 146 10.92 -0.30 0.05
C ILE A 146 9.44 -0.05 -0.19
N PHE A 147 9.07 1.20 -0.37
CA PHE A 147 7.71 1.60 -0.71
C PHE A 147 7.66 1.98 -2.20
N LYS A 148 7.04 1.14 -3.00
CA LYS A 148 6.83 1.30 -4.45
C LYS A 148 5.41 1.80 -4.67
N ARG A 149 5.23 3.12 -4.66
CA ARG A 149 3.90 3.75 -4.69
C ARG A 149 3.12 3.42 -5.96
N ALA A 150 3.74 3.56 -7.12
CA ALA A 150 3.10 3.23 -8.41
C ALA A 150 2.74 1.75 -8.56
N ALA A 151 3.50 0.85 -7.92
CA ALA A 151 3.22 -0.58 -7.92
C ALA A 151 2.28 -1.03 -6.78
N GLN A 152 1.98 -0.13 -5.84
CA GLN A 152 1.14 -0.41 -4.66
C GLN A 152 1.72 -1.53 -3.78
N ILE A 153 3.04 -1.52 -3.58
CA ILE A 153 3.77 -2.55 -2.83
C ILE A 153 4.64 -1.92 -1.76
N VAL A 154 4.63 -2.51 -0.56
CA VAL A 154 5.60 -2.24 0.51
C VAL A 154 6.35 -3.52 0.82
N GLU A 155 7.68 -3.49 0.74
CA GLU A 155 8.56 -4.61 1.08
C GLU A 155 9.35 -4.25 2.35
N LEU A 156 9.30 -5.13 3.35
CA LEU A 156 10.06 -5.02 4.59
C LEU A 156 11.09 -6.15 4.61
N VAL A 157 12.37 -5.80 4.80
CA VAL A 157 13.49 -6.74 4.63
C VAL A 157 14.31 -6.81 5.92
N LYS A 158 14.51 -8.01 6.41
CA LYS A 158 15.23 -8.42 7.61
C LYS A 158 14.50 -8.02 8.92
N ASP A 159 14.14 -9.05 9.68
CA ASP A 159 13.41 -8.93 10.95
C ASP A 159 12.22 -7.97 10.83
N ALA A 160 11.40 -8.30 9.84
CA ALA A 160 10.23 -7.51 9.47
C ALA A 160 9.08 -7.74 10.44
N GLU A 161 8.40 -6.66 10.80
CA GLU A 161 7.21 -6.68 11.65
C GLU A 161 6.10 -5.82 11.07
N ILE A 162 4.85 -6.26 11.21
CA ILE A 162 3.65 -5.48 10.92
C ILE A 162 2.72 -5.54 12.13
N LYS A 163 2.17 -4.37 12.49
CA LYS A 163 1.10 -4.23 13.49
C LYS A 163 -0.11 -3.64 12.80
N LEU A 164 -1.19 -4.41 12.71
CA LEU A 164 -2.45 -3.96 12.15
C LEU A 164 -3.29 -3.24 13.21
N LYS A 165 -4.20 -2.36 12.78
CA LYS A 165 -5.09 -1.61 13.69
C LYS A 165 -6.07 -2.50 14.46
N ASP A 166 -6.39 -3.68 13.94
CA ASP A 166 -7.23 -4.67 14.60
C ASP A 166 -6.52 -5.47 15.71
N GLY A 167 -5.25 -5.16 15.98
CA GLY A 167 -4.43 -5.78 17.03
C GLY A 167 -3.68 -7.03 16.57
N ARG A 168 -3.82 -7.45 15.31
CA ARG A 168 -2.99 -8.53 14.74
C ARG A 168 -1.56 -8.06 14.55
N HIS A 169 -0.62 -8.93 14.88
CA HIS A 169 0.82 -8.72 14.70
C HIS A 169 1.42 -9.85 13.87
N LEU A 170 2.19 -9.50 12.87
CA LEU A 170 2.90 -10.43 11.98
C LEU A 170 4.39 -10.11 12.01
N SER A 171 5.24 -11.13 12.15
CA SER A 171 6.69 -11.00 12.00
C SER A 171 7.26 -12.08 11.09
N GLY A 172 8.42 -11.80 10.48
CA GLY A 172 9.14 -12.70 9.59
C GLY A 172 10.46 -12.08 9.13
N GLN A 173 11.25 -12.83 8.35
CA GLN A 173 12.47 -12.27 7.76
C GLN A 173 12.16 -11.26 6.67
N GLU A 174 11.13 -11.54 5.88
CA GLU A 174 10.67 -10.68 4.80
C GLU A 174 9.15 -10.63 4.81
N ILE A 175 8.59 -9.43 4.61
CA ILE A 175 7.16 -9.22 4.50
C ILE A 175 6.89 -8.31 3.30
N THR A 176 5.97 -8.71 2.44
CA THR A 176 5.47 -7.90 1.32
C THR A 176 4.00 -7.62 1.50
N ILE A 177 3.64 -6.35 1.48
CA ILE A 177 2.27 -5.86 1.57
C ILE A 177 1.84 -5.38 0.18
N TYR A 178 0.67 -5.83 -0.27
CA TYR A 178 -0.02 -5.35 -1.47
C TYR A 178 -1.23 -4.55 -1.05
N HIS A 179 -1.39 -3.35 -1.57
CA HIS A 179 -2.54 -2.48 -1.27
C HIS A 179 -3.24 -2.02 -2.55
N ASP A 180 -4.43 -1.45 -2.44
CA ASP A 180 -5.14 -0.83 -3.55
C ASP A 180 -4.80 0.67 -3.70
N GLU A 181 -5.41 1.34 -4.68
CA GLU A 181 -5.24 2.79 -4.93
C GLU A 181 -5.72 3.66 -3.77
N THR A 182 -6.58 3.14 -2.92
CA THR A 182 -7.08 3.80 -1.71
C THR A 182 -6.27 3.46 -0.46
N ASN A 183 -5.15 2.76 -0.64
CA ASN A 183 -4.19 2.33 0.39
C ASN A 183 -4.74 1.29 1.39
N ASN A 184 -5.82 0.56 1.04
CA ASN A 184 -6.24 -0.58 1.84
C ASN A 184 -5.37 -1.80 1.52
N ILE A 185 -4.96 -2.53 2.54
CA ILE A 185 -4.24 -3.79 2.34
C ILE A 185 -5.14 -4.80 1.62
N LEU A 186 -4.64 -5.39 0.55
CA LEU A 186 -5.30 -6.48 -0.18
C LEU A 186 -4.73 -7.84 0.22
N ARG A 187 -3.41 -7.93 0.37
CA ARG A 187 -2.68 -9.17 0.63
C ARG A 187 -1.41 -8.88 1.40
N ILE A 188 -1.02 -9.81 2.27
CA ILE A 188 0.29 -9.79 2.93
C ILE A 188 0.95 -11.14 2.71
N ALA A 189 2.16 -11.15 2.16
CA ALA A 189 3.00 -12.33 2.04
C ALA A 189 4.19 -12.20 3.00
N ALA A 190 4.45 -13.23 3.80
CA ALA A 190 5.57 -13.26 4.73
C ALA A 190 6.39 -14.55 4.56
N ALA A 191 7.71 -14.45 4.75
CA ALA A 191 8.63 -15.56 4.65
C ALA A 191 9.72 -15.51 5.73
N GLY A 192 10.18 -16.69 6.14
CA GLY A 192 11.27 -16.88 7.10
C GLY A 192 10.84 -16.68 8.56
N ASN A 193 10.66 -17.78 9.29
CA ASN A 193 10.29 -17.78 10.72
C ASN A 193 9.05 -16.92 11.02
N VAL A 194 8.02 -17.11 10.21
CA VAL A 194 6.79 -16.33 10.31
C VAL A 194 6.09 -16.61 11.62
N THR A 195 5.68 -15.55 12.30
CA THR A 195 4.80 -15.61 13.49
C THR A 195 3.63 -14.65 13.30
N ILE A 196 2.42 -15.14 13.46
CA ILE A 196 1.19 -14.36 13.52
C ILE A 196 0.69 -14.41 14.96
N THR A 197 0.37 -13.27 15.55
CA THR A 197 -0.27 -13.18 16.87
C THR A 197 -1.57 -12.41 16.71
N GLN A 198 -2.65 -12.95 17.22
CA GLN A 198 -3.96 -12.31 17.26
C GLN A 198 -4.13 -11.47 18.52
N ALA A 199 -5.15 -10.60 18.54
CA ALA A 199 -5.44 -9.73 19.68
C ALA A 199 -5.80 -10.53 20.96
N ASP A 200 -6.35 -11.74 20.84
CA ASP A 200 -6.68 -12.64 21.95
C ASP A 200 -5.47 -13.42 22.49
N GLY A 201 -4.29 -13.24 21.87
CA GLY A 201 -3.03 -13.92 22.21
C GLY A 201 -2.83 -15.26 21.51
N SER A 202 -3.75 -15.71 20.67
CA SER A 202 -3.56 -16.88 19.81
C SER A 202 -2.40 -16.66 18.85
N LYS A 203 -1.63 -17.73 18.59
CA LYS A 203 -0.39 -17.68 17.82
C LYS A 203 -0.37 -18.71 16.71
N ALA A 204 0.15 -18.32 15.55
CA ALA A 204 0.50 -19.26 14.50
C ALA A 204 1.96 -19.01 14.05
N THR A 205 2.71 -20.11 13.84
CA THR A 205 4.05 -20.05 13.30
C THR A 205 4.15 -20.88 12.03
N ALA A 206 4.99 -20.47 11.07
CA ALA A 206 5.22 -21.16 9.81
C ALA A 206 6.51 -20.71 9.14
N ASN A 207 6.93 -21.38 8.07
CA ASN A 207 8.01 -20.88 7.22
C ASN A 207 7.54 -19.76 6.30
N LYS A 208 6.25 -19.81 5.85
CA LYS A 208 5.61 -18.80 5.00
C LYS A 208 4.16 -18.61 5.42
N ALA A 209 3.66 -17.41 5.20
CA ALA A 209 2.26 -17.06 5.35
C ALA A 209 1.80 -16.20 4.16
N ASP A 210 0.57 -16.40 3.73
CA ASP A 210 -0.10 -15.63 2.69
C ASP A 210 -1.50 -15.26 3.20
N TYR A 211 -1.70 -14.01 3.57
CA TYR A 211 -2.97 -13.48 4.05
C TYR A 211 -3.74 -12.81 2.92
N ASN A 212 -5.00 -13.13 2.77
CA ASN A 212 -5.94 -12.50 1.85
C ASN A 212 -7.00 -11.73 2.63
N ARG A 213 -7.05 -10.42 2.47
CA ARG A 213 -7.99 -9.57 3.21
C ARG A 213 -9.46 -9.80 2.82
N ALA A 214 -9.73 -10.01 1.54
CA ALA A 214 -11.12 -10.19 1.07
C ALA A 214 -11.78 -11.44 1.66
N ALA A 215 -10.97 -12.49 1.87
CA ALA A 215 -11.42 -13.73 2.51
C ALA A 215 -11.22 -13.73 4.03
N ASP A 216 -10.55 -12.71 4.60
CA ASP A 216 -10.03 -12.65 5.96
C ASP A 216 -9.41 -13.97 6.42
N SER A 217 -8.54 -14.52 5.59
CA SER A 217 -7.94 -15.84 5.80
C SER A 217 -6.45 -15.85 5.47
N ALA A 218 -5.72 -16.79 6.05
CA ALA A 218 -4.31 -17.01 5.77
C ALA A 218 -4.02 -18.46 5.44
N LEU A 219 -3.14 -18.66 4.45
CA LEU A 219 -2.50 -19.92 4.14
C LEU A 219 -1.10 -19.93 4.77
N LEU A 220 -0.87 -20.85 5.68
CA LEU A 220 0.42 -21.09 6.33
C LEU A 220 1.08 -22.33 5.75
N THR A 221 2.38 -22.28 5.48
CA THR A 221 3.10 -23.41 4.90
C THR A 221 4.49 -23.62 5.54
N GLY A 222 4.81 -24.88 5.76
CA GLY A 222 6.09 -25.35 6.31
C GLY A 222 6.19 -25.21 7.83
N ASN A 223 6.28 -26.35 8.53
CA ASN A 223 6.43 -26.45 9.98
C ASN A 223 5.38 -25.62 10.74
N VAL A 224 4.12 -25.81 10.36
CA VAL A 224 3.02 -25.00 10.90
C VAL A 224 2.64 -25.46 12.29
N ILE A 225 2.55 -24.50 13.22
CA ILE A 225 1.98 -24.69 14.56
C ILE A 225 0.95 -23.57 14.76
N VAL A 226 -0.27 -23.94 15.12
CA VAL A 226 -1.33 -23.01 15.53
C VAL A 226 -1.66 -23.31 16.98
N LYS A 227 -1.62 -22.30 17.84
CA LYS A 227 -1.77 -22.44 19.27
C LYS A 227 -2.63 -21.33 19.87
N ASP A 228 -3.55 -21.73 20.74
CA ASP A 228 -4.25 -20.87 21.69
C ASP A 228 -3.95 -21.27 23.14
N ARG A 229 -4.80 -20.92 24.08
CA ARG A 229 -4.61 -21.26 25.52
C ARG A 229 -4.72 -22.74 25.81
N GLU A 230 -5.53 -23.48 25.08
CA GLU A 230 -5.94 -24.83 25.37
C GLU A 230 -5.57 -25.82 24.28
N THR A 231 -5.35 -25.32 23.06
CA THR A 231 -5.17 -26.14 21.86
C THR A 231 -3.86 -25.82 21.17
N GLU A 232 -3.17 -26.86 20.72
CA GLU A 232 -2.01 -26.76 19.83
C GLU A 232 -2.17 -27.76 18.70
N LEU A 233 -2.18 -27.24 17.46
CA LEU A 233 -2.24 -28.02 16.22
C LEU A 233 -0.91 -27.89 15.48
N ALA A 234 -0.38 -28.99 14.94
CA ALA A 234 0.83 -28.98 14.16
C ALA A 234 0.70 -29.82 12.88
N GLY A 235 1.34 -29.34 11.78
CA GLY A 235 1.31 -29.97 10.47
C GLY A 235 2.17 -29.26 9.45
N ASP A 236 2.05 -29.64 8.18
CA ASP A 236 2.83 -29.06 7.09
C ASP A 236 2.21 -27.78 6.54
N ARG A 237 0.88 -27.69 6.58
CA ARG A 237 0.09 -26.56 6.06
C ARG A 237 -1.14 -26.30 6.93
N ALA A 238 -1.53 -25.03 7.08
CA ALA A 238 -2.80 -24.68 7.68
C ALA A 238 -3.53 -23.60 6.87
N GLU A 239 -4.83 -23.75 6.82
CA GLU A 239 -5.78 -22.73 6.37
C GLU A 239 -6.42 -22.14 7.63
N VAL A 240 -6.23 -20.85 7.88
CA VAL A 240 -6.77 -20.12 9.03
C VAL A 240 -7.79 -19.11 8.53
N ASP A 241 -9.01 -19.25 8.97
CA ASP A 241 -10.11 -18.32 8.69
C ASP A 241 -10.34 -17.47 9.95
N PHE A 242 -10.00 -16.18 9.86
CA PHE A 242 -10.09 -15.27 10.99
C PHE A 242 -11.54 -14.80 11.26
N ALA A 243 -12.39 -14.82 10.23
CA ALA A 243 -13.79 -14.42 10.36
C ALA A 243 -14.60 -15.45 11.15
N THR A 244 -14.33 -16.75 10.92
CA THR A 244 -15.03 -17.85 11.58
C THR A 244 -14.29 -18.46 12.75
N GLY A 245 -12.99 -18.15 12.91
CA GLY A 245 -12.11 -18.75 13.91
C GLY A 245 -11.72 -20.20 13.61
N ILE A 246 -11.98 -20.68 12.38
CA ILE A 246 -11.66 -22.07 11.98
C ILE A 246 -10.21 -22.15 11.51
N SER A 247 -9.47 -23.10 12.08
CA SER A 247 -8.13 -23.46 11.63
C SER A 247 -8.13 -24.93 11.18
N LYS A 248 -7.80 -25.14 9.89
CA LYS A 248 -7.73 -26.48 9.29
C LYS A 248 -6.27 -26.83 9.04
N MET A 249 -5.78 -27.85 9.76
CA MET A 249 -4.42 -28.36 9.60
C MET A 249 -4.38 -29.47 8.54
N LEU A 250 -3.37 -29.43 7.69
CA LEU A 250 -3.19 -30.34 6.56
C LEU A 250 -1.75 -30.90 6.55
N SER A 251 -1.59 -32.11 6.03
CA SER A 251 -0.30 -32.69 5.69
C SER A 251 -0.11 -32.68 4.18
N ASP A 252 1.06 -32.25 3.71
CA ASP A 252 1.41 -32.24 2.29
C ASP A 252 2.08 -33.54 1.82
N LYS A 253 2.45 -34.43 2.77
CA LYS A 253 3.16 -35.67 2.48
C LYS A 253 2.21 -36.87 2.49
N SER A 254 2.36 -37.76 1.51
CA SER A 254 1.75 -39.09 1.56
C SER A 254 2.27 -39.82 2.81
N GLY A 255 1.37 -40.12 3.76
CA GLY A 255 1.73 -40.68 5.08
C GLY A 255 2.15 -39.64 6.14
N GLY A 256 2.14 -38.36 5.84
CA GLY A 256 2.31 -37.30 6.83
C GLY A 256 1.16 -37.28 7.85
N ARG A 257 1.42 -36.78 9.04
CA ARG A 257 0.43 -36.69 10.11
C ARG A 257 0.26 -35.24 10.54
N VAL A 258 -0.98 -34.88 10.81
CA VAL A 258 -1.31 -33.70 11.61
C VAL A 258 -1.47 -34.15 13.06
N SER A 259 -1.10 -33.30 14.01
CA SER A 259 -1.24 -33.59 15.44
C SER A 259 -1.99 -32.48 16.14
N GLY A 260 -2.74 -32.84 17.18
CA GLY A 260 -3.45 -31.91 18.05
C GLY A 260 -3.22 -32.28 19.52
N ARG A 261 -2.90 -31.24 20.32
CA ARG A 261 -2.85 -31.36 21.79
C ARG A 261 -3.93 -30.47 22.39
N PHE A 262 -4.70 -31.01 23.30
CA PHE A 262 -5.77 -30.32 24.01
C PHE A 262 -5.48 -30.37 25.50
N THR A 263 -5.29 -29.23 26.12
CA THR A 263 -4.98 -29.13 27.55
C THR A 263 -6.23 -28.76 28.32
N ARG A 264 -6.60 -29.54 29.35
CA ARG A 264 -7.64 -29.14 30.27
C ARG A 264 -7.09 -28.09 31.23
N LEU A 265 -7.74 -26.93 31.31
CA LEU A 265 -7.50 -26.01 32.42
C LEU A 265 -7.98 -26.71 33.69
N LYS A 266 -7.12 -26.78 34.69
CA LYS A 266 -7.58 -27.13 36.05
C LYS A 266 -8.32 -25.93 36.60
N GLU A 267 -9.60 -26.12 36.97
CA GLU A 267 -10.36 -25.16 37.78
C GLU A 267 -9.64 -24.87 39.09
#